data_af73b1b08d908fe241b027d34b77ed7f
#
_entry.id   af73b1b08d908fe241b027d34b77ed7f
#
_cell.length_a   1.000
_cell.length_b   1.000
_cell.length_c   1.000
_cell.angle_alpha   90.00
_cell.angle_beta   90.00
_cell.angle_gamma   90.00
#
_symmetry.space_group_name_H-M   'P 1'
#
loop_
_entity.id
_entity.type
_entity.pdbx_description
1 polymer ?
#
loop_
_entity_poly.entity_id
_entity_poly.type
_entity_poly.pdbx_seq_one_letter_code
_entity_poly.pdbx_strand_id
1 'polypeptide(L)'
;MKADYPSVLLIYTGGTIGMIENPETGALENFNFAHLLKHVPELKRFNYHISSYQFDPPIDSSDMEPSLWAKIVAIINDNYENFDGFVILHGTDTMAYTASALSFMLENLAKPVILTGSQLPIGTLRTDGKENLITSIEIAAAKRPDGTAFVPEVCIFFENELMRGNRTTKINAENFNAFRSFNYPALAKAGIHIRYNEHTVSYTHLRAHETGRNLV
;
A
#
# COMPACT_ATOMS: atom_id res chain seq x y z
N MET A 1 -5.90 -27.80 -14.36
CA MET A 1 -5.53 -26.39 -14.42
C MET A 1 -5.03 -26.00 -13.03
N LYS A 2 -3.78 -25.55 -12.87
CA LYS A 2 -3.35 -24.93 -11.61
C LYS A 2 -4.22 -23.67 -11.44
N ALA A 3 -4.86 -23.52 -10.29
CA ALA A 3 -5.55 -22.27 -9.98
C ALA A 3 -4.51 -21.16 -10.05
N ASP A 4 -4.77 -20.18 -10.90
CA ASP A 4 -3.91 -19.01 -11.06
C ASP A 4 -4.25 -18.06 -9.89
N TYR A 5 -3.50 -18.21 -8.81
CA TYR A 5 -3.71 -17.40 -7.61
C TYR A 5 -3.19 -15.98 -7.86
N PRO A 6 -3.92 -14.95 -7.41
CA PRO A 6 -3.46 -13.57 -7.51
C PRO A 6 -2.07 -13.39 -6.91
N SER A 7 -1.28 -12.51 -7.54
CA SER A 7 0.09 -12.20 -7.13
C SER A 7 0.21 -10.76 -6.66
N VAL A 8 0.81 -10.53 -5.50
CA VAL A 8 1.00 -9.21 -4.89
C VAL A 8 2.46 -8.98 -4.54
N LEU A 9 3.02 -7.85 -4.95
CA LEU A 9 4.35 -7.42 -4.53
C LEU A 9 4.22 -6.47 -3.33
N LEU A 10 4.83 -6.87 -2.21
CA LEU A 10 5.04 -5.99 -1.05
C LEU A 10 6.35 -5.23 -1.23
N ILE A 11 6.29 -3.90 -1.20
CA ILE A 11 7.45 -3.02 -1.25
C ILE A 11 7.62 -2.39 0.14
N TYR A 12 8.61 -2.83 0.89
CA TYR A 12 8.93 -2.26 2.20
C TYR A 12 9.95 -1.14 2.04
N THR A 13 9.51 0.09 2.22
CA THR A 13 10.39 1.26 2.19
C THR A 13 10.98 1.57 3.57
N GLY A 14 10.27 1.23 4.64
CA GLY A 14 10.59 1.55 6.02
C GLY A 14 9.34 1.84 6.85
N GLY A 15 9.52 2.52 7.97
CA GLY A 15 8.45 2.94 8.85
C GLY A 15 8.12 1.95 9.96
N THR A 16 7.32 2.42 10.91
CA THR A 16 7.01 1.75 12.18
C THR A 16 6.45 0.34 12.01
N ILE A 17 5.68 0.10 10.94
CA ILE A 17 5.08 -1.22 10.68
C ILE A 17 6.11 -2.35 10.62
N GLY A 18 7.31 -2.07 10.10
CA GLY A 18 8.41 -3.03 9.97
C GLY A 18 9.44 -2.91 11.09
N MET A 19 9.12 -2.34 12.23
CA MET A 19 10.00 -2.27 13.38
C MET A 19 9.64 -3.34 14.42
N ILE A 20 10.66 -3.79 15.15
CA ILE A 20 10.52 -4.68 16.31
C ILE A 20 11.16 -3.98 17.50
N GLU A 21 10.51 -4.04 18.63
CA GLU A 21 11.12 -3.62 19.88
C GLU A 21 12.13 -4.68 20.32
N ASN A 22 13.38 -4.25 20.50
CA ASN A 22 14.42 -5.08 21.08
C ASN A 22 14.09 -5.34 22.55
N PRO A 23 13.91 -6.59 22.98
CA PRO A 23 13.47 -6.90 24.34
C PRO A 23 14.49 -6.53 25.44
N GLU A 24 15.77 -6.35 25.07
CA GLU A 24 16.83 -6.00 26.02
C GLU A 24 17.02 -4.49 26.16
N THR A 25 16.85 -3.75 25.07
CA THR A 25 17.15 -2.31 25.05
C THR A 25 15.90 -1.43 24.98
N GLY A 26 14.74 -1.99 24.61
CA GLY A 26 13.52 -1.26 24.33
C GLY A 26 13.59 -0.41 23.03
N ALA A 27 14.70 -0.46 22.31
CA ALA A 27 14.87 0.30 21.08
C ALA A 27 14.11 -0.37 19.92
N LEU A 28 13.55 0.45 19.03
CA LEU A 28 12.94 -0.04 17.80
C LEU A 28 14.04 -0.36 16.77
N GLU A 29 14.03 -1.58 16.27
CA GLU A 29 14.95 -2.08 15.26
C GLU A 29 14.18 -2.42 13.97
N ASN A 30 14.82 -2.17 12.84
CA ASN A 30 14.28 -2.56 11.54
C ASN A 30 14.30 -4.08 11.41
N PHE A 31 13.26 -4.65 10.83
CA PHE A 31 13.20 -6.08 10.62
C PHE A 31 12.99 -6.46 9.15
N ASN A 32 13.34 -7.67 8.81
CA ASN A 32 13.19 -8.17 7.45
C ASN A 32 11.79 -8.79 7.21
N PHE A 33 11.43 -8.94 5.93
CA PHE A 33 10.14 -9.50 5.52
C PHE A 33 9.86 -10.90 6.07
N ALA A 34 10.89 -11.72 6.31
CA ALA A 34 10.70 -13.06 6.88
C ALA A 34 10.11 -13.00 8.31
N HIS A 35 10.42 -11.95 9.05
CA HIS A 35 9.84 -11.72 10.37
C HIS A 35 8.38 -11.24 10.28
N LEU A 36 8.04 -10.44 9.28
CA LEU A 36 6.65 -10.00 9.04
C LEU A 36 5.72 -11.21 8.89
N LEU A 37 6.12 -12.22 8.13
CA LEU A 37 5.34 -13.46 7.98
C LEU A 37 5.18 -14.25 9.29
N LYS A 38 6.09 -14.09 10.25
CA LYS A 38 5.95 -14.71 11.58
C LYS A 38 4.93 -13.99 12.44
N HIS A 39 4.86 -12.66 12.33
CA HIS A 39 3.93 -11.83 13.11
C HIS A 39 2.53 -11.78 12.51
N VAL A 40 2.39 -12.10 11.22
CA VAL A 40 1.11 -12.16 10.51
C VAL A 40 0.93 -13.52 9.85
N PRO A 41 0.79 -14.60 10.65
CA PRO A 41 0.63 -15.96 10.11
C PRO A 41 -0.65 -16.12 9.29
N GLU A 42 -1.61 -15.21 9.43
CA GLU A 42 -2.85 -15.12 8.67
C GLU A 42 -2.58 -15.00 7.16
N LEU A 43 -1.47 -14.37 6.76
CA LEU A 43 -1.10 -14.23 5.34
C LEU A 43 -0.92 -15.59 4.64
N LYS A 44 -0.55 -16.64 5.37
CA LYS A 44 -0.44 -18.00 4.83
C LYS A 44 -1.79 -18.65 4.51
N ARG A 45 -2.89 -18.06 5.00
CA ARG A 45 -4.26 -18.54 4.75
C ARG A 45 -4.84 -18.00 3.45
N PHE A 46 -4.24 -16.96 2.90
CA PHE A 46 -4.58 -16.48 1.57
C PHE A 46 -4.01 -17.42 0.50
N ASN A 47 -4.81 -17.70 -0.49
CA ASN A 47 -4.35 -18.37 -1.70
C ASN A 47 -3.76 -17.31 -2.67
N TYR A 48 -2.77 -16.53 -2.20
CA TYR A 48 -2.08 -15.50 -2.99
C TYR A 48 -0.59 -15.79 -3.05
N HIS A 49 0.03 -15.41 -4.16
CA HIS A 49 1.49 -15.36 -4.27
C HIS A 49 1.97 -14.00 -3.78
N ILE A 50 2.57 -13.97 -2.59
CA ILE A 50 3.12 -12.74 -2.02
C ILE A 50 4.63 -12.79 -2.15
N SER A 51 5.19 -11.82 -2.87
CA SER A 51 6.63 -11.56 -2.96
C SER A 51 6.96 -10.24 -2.29
N SER A 52 8.22 -10.02 -1.95
CA SER A 52 8.64 -8.78 -1.31
C SER A 52 9.88 -8.18 -1.94
N TYR A 53 9.92 -6.86 -1.97
CA TYR A 53 11.09 -6.04 -2.20
C TYR A 53 11.33 -5.18 -0.96
N GLN A 54 12.55 -5.12 -0.48
CA GLN A 54 12.92 -4.31 0.69
C GLN A 54 14.00 -3.31 0.33
N PHE A 55 13.79 -2.06 0.76
CA PHE A 55 14.84 -1.04 0.72
C PHE A 55 15.93 -1.36 1.74
N ASP A 56 17.18 -1.22 1.33
CA ASP A 56 18.34 -1.43 2.19
C ASP A 56 19.29 -0.24 2.04
N PRO A 57 19.51 0.54 3.12
CA PRO A 57 18.79 0.48 4.38
C PRO A 57 17.31 0.90 4.24
N PRO A 58 16.41 0.47 5.17
CA PRO A 58 15.07 1.02 5.27
C PRO A 58 15.09 2.52 5.55
N ILE A 59 14.12 3.25 5.00
CA ILE A 59 14.08 4.70 4.99
C ILE A 59 13.15 5.19 6.11
N ASP A 60 13.60 6.17 6.88
CA ASP A 60 12.66 6.99 7.66
C ASP A 60 11.83 7.84 6.68
N SER A 61 10.51 7.85 6.85
CA SER A 61 9.66 8.60 5.94
C SER A 61 9.91 10.11 5.96
N SER A 62 10.50 10.65 7.03
CA SER A 62 10.95 12.04 7.08
C SER A 62 12.07 12.37 6.09
N ASP A 63 12.85 11.36 5.68
CA ASP A 63 13.93 11.48 4.72
C ASP A 63 13.49 11.17 3.27
N MET A 64 12.18 11.03 3.04
CA MET A 64 11.64 10.73 1.73
C MET A 64 11.87 11.90 0.76
N GLU A 65 12.49 11.60 -0.38
CA GLU A 65 12.85 12.57 -1.41
C GLU A 65 12.42 12.11 -2.82
N PRO A 66 12.39 12.99 -3.83
CA PRO A 66 11.94 12.65 -5.19
C PRO A 66 12.68 11.49 -5.85
N SER A 67 13.96 11.31 -5.57
CA SER A 67 14.78 10.19 -6.08
C SER A 67 14.25 8.84 -5.59
N LEU A 68 13.74 8.79 -4.35
CA LEU A 68 13.16 7.60 -3.74
C LEU A 68 11.79 7.28 -4.33
N TRP A 69 10.98 8.29 -4.67
CA TRP A 69 9.74 8.09 -5.43
C TRP A 69 10.02 7.50 -6.81
N ALA A 70 11.04 8.04 -7.51
CA ALA A 70 11.45 7.49 -8.81
C ALA A 70 11.91 6.03 -8.69
N LYS A 71 12.62 5.67 -7.61
CA LYS A 71 13.00 4.28 -7.33
C LYS A 71 11.78 3.38 -7.09
N ILE A 72 10.78 3.84 -6.34
CA ILE A 72 9.52 3.09 -6.15
C ILE A 72 8.83 2.88 -7.50
N VAL A 73 8.73 3.91 -8.34
CA VAL A 73 8.14 3.82 -9.69
C VAL A 73 8.89 2.79 -10.53
N ALA A 74 10.22 2.82 -10.52
CA ALA A 74 11.04 1.84 -11.26
C ALA A 74 10.76 0.40 -10.80
N ILE A 75 10.71 0.16 -9.48
CA ILE A 75 10.39 -1.16 -8.92
C ILE A 75 9.01 -1.64 -9.38
N ILE A 76 8.00 -0.76 -9.35
CA ILE A 76 6.65 -1.09 -9.82
C ILE A 76 6.67 -1.42 -11.31
N ASN A 77 7.31 -0.57 -12.13
CA ASN A 77 7.39 -0.75 -13.57
C ASN A 77 8.08 -2.06 -13.97
N ASP A 78 9.23 -2.36 -13.36
CA ASP A 78 10.02 -3.57 -13.64
C ASP A 78 9.26 -4.86 -13.28
N ASN A 79 8.30 -4.76 -12.37
CA ASN A 79 7.51 -5.88 -11.87
C ASN A 79 6.04 -5.84 -12.34
N TYR A 80 5.66 -4.86 -13.17
CA TYR A 80 4.26 -4.60 -13.48
C TYR A 80 3.55 -5.79 -14.11
N GLU A 81 4.19 -6.51 -15.04
CA GLU A 81 3.60 -7.67 -15.71
C GLU A 81 3.53 -8.92 -14.82
N ASN A 82 4.32 -8.98 -13.76
CA ASN A 82 4.46 -10.17 -12.93
C ASN A 82 3.48 -10.21 -11.74
N PHE A 83 2.88 -9.08 -11.39
CA PHE A 83 2.02 -8.95 -10.22
C PHE A 83 0.68 -8.33 -10.57
N ASP A 84 -0.37 -8.72 -9.85
CA ASP A 84 -1.73 -8.21 -10.00
C ASP A 84 -1.97 -6.92 -9.22
N GLY A 85 -1.15 -6.66 -8.21
CA GLY A 85 -1.21 -5.46 -7.39
C GLY A 85 0.04 -5.25 -6.55
N PHE A 86 0.17 -4.04 -6.03
CA PHE A 86 1.33 -3.58 -5.27
C PHE A 86 0.89 -3.02 -3.93
N VAL A 87 1.58 -3.40 -2.85
CA VAL A 87 1.37 -2.83 -1.52
C VAL A 87 2.69 -2.24 -1.03
N ILE A 88 2.69 -0.96 -0.70
CA ILE A 88 3.86 -0.23 -0.23
C ILE A 88 3.73 -0.02 1.28
N LEU A 89 4.63 -0.63 2.05
CA LEU A 89 4.73 -0.41 3.48
C LEU A 89 5.62 0.81 3.72
N HIS A 90 5.05 1.86 4.31
CA HIS A 90 5.64 3.19 4.37
C HIS A 90 5.45 3.82 5.75
N GLY A 91 6.38 4.66 6.17
CA GLY A 91 6.22 5.47 7.38
C GLY A 91 5.07 6.48 7.22
N THR A 92 4.31 6.71 8.30
CA THR A 92 3.04 7.48 8.21
C THR A 92 3.24 8.98 8.00
N ASP A 93 4.41 9.55 8.33
CA ASP A 93 4.60 11.00 8.36
C ASP A 93 4.52 11.64 6.96
N THR A 94 5.09 10.99 5.96
CA THR A 94 5.08 11.50 4.58
C THR A 94 4.32 10.60 3.60
N MET A 95 3.60 9.59 4.08
CA MET A 95 2.86 8.66 3.22
C MET A 95 1.89 9.38 2.27
N ALA A 96 1.19 10.41 2.74
CA ALA A 96 0.26 11.19 1.92
C ALA A 96 0.97 11.94 0.78
N TYR A 97 2.18 12.43 1.03
CA TYR A 97 3.00 13.09 -0.01
C TYR A 97 3.50 12.08 -1.03
N THR A 98 4.01 10.93 -0.58
CA THR A 98 4.44 9.84 -1.45
C THR A 98 3.27 9.33 -2.31
N ALA A 99 2.11 9.09 -1.71
CA ALA A 99 0.92 8.65 -2.44
C ALA A 99 0.47 9.69 -3.47
N SER A 100 0.54 10.98 -3.13
CA SER A 100 0.24 12.06 -4.07
C SER A 100 1.23 12.08 -5.23
N ALA A 101 2.53 12.03 -4.95
CA ALA A 101 3.57 11.99 -5.99
C ALA A 101 3.40 10.79 -6.93
N LEU A 102 3.24 9.58 -6.38
CA LEU A 102 3.05 8.37 -7.18
C LEU A 102 1.77 8.41 -8.03
N SER A 103 0.70 9.09 -7.55
CA SER A 103 -0.53 9.28 -8.32
C SER A 103 -0.34 10.07 -9.63
N PHE A 104 0.71 10.90 -9.70
CA PHE A 104 1.07 11.66 -10.90
C PHE A 104 2.23 11.04 -11.69
N MET A 105 3.05 10.23 -11.04
CA MET A 105 4.20 9.57 -11.69
C MET A 105 3.83 8.25 -12.37
N LEU A 106 2.81 7.55 -11.85
CA LEU A 106 2.33 6.27 -12.42
C LEU A 106 1.15 6.54 -13.36
N GLU A 107 1.45 6.61 -14.64
CA GLU A 107 0.44 6.79 -15.69
C GLU A 107 -0.18 5.45 -16.11
N ASN A 108 -1.43 5.49 -16.57
CA ASN A 108 -2.14 4.35 -17.16
C ASN A 108 -2.22 3.11 -16.26
N LEU A 109 -2.36 3.30 -14.94
CA LEU A 109 -2.49 2.21 -14.01
C LEU A 109 -3.74 1.36 -14.30
N ALA A 110 -3.54 0.06 -14.52
CA ALA A 110 -4.58 -0.96 -14.57
C ALA A 110 -4.59 -1.84 -13.30
N LYS A 111 -3.63 -1.64 -12.42
CA LYS A 111 -3.42 -2.42 -11.20
C LYS A 111 -3.38 -1.51 -9.96
N PRO A 112 -3.84 -1.99 -8.79
CA PRO A 112 -3.81 -1.19 -7.58
C PRO A 112 -2.38 -1.00 -7.06
N VAL A 113 -2.09 0.21 -6.58
CA VAL A 113 -0.88 0.55 -5.82
C VAL A 113 -1.34 1.13 -4.48
N ILE A 114 -1.22 0.35 -3.41
CA ILE A 114 -1.78 0.68 -2.10
C ILE A 114 -0.66 0.98 -1.12
N LEU A 115 -0.59 2.22 -0.64
CA LEU A 115 0.28 2.57 0.47
C LEU A 115 -0.43 2.28 1.78
N THR A 116 0.30 1.70 2.72
CA THR A 116 -0.16 1.48 4.09
C THR A 116 1.01 1.49 5.06
N GLY A 117 0.69 1.49 6.33
CA GLY A 117 1.67 1.50 7.42
C GLY A 117 0.97 1.23 8.73
N SER A 118 1.58 1.63 9.83
CA SER A 118 0.96 1.55 11.13
C SER A 118 1.45 2.63 12.07
N GLN A 119 0.65 2.92 13.10
CA GLN A 119 1.06 3.78 14.21
C GLN A 119 1.90 3.01 15.23
N LEU A 120 1.70 1.69 15.34
CA LEU A 120 2.45 0.81 16.22
C LEU A 120 3.17 -0.28 15.44
N PRO A 121 4.37 -0.73 15.91
CA PRO A 121 5.07 -1.87 15.32
C PRO A 121 4.18 -3.10 15.19
N ILE A 122 4.37 -3.87 14.11
CA ILE A 122 3.48 -5.02 13.81
C ILE A 122 3.52 -6.12 14.87
N GLY A 123 4.62 -6.22 15.62
CA GLY A 123 4.77 -7.15 16.74
C GLY A 123 4.11 -6.70 18.06
N THR A 124 3.63 -5.46 18.13
CA THR A 124 3.05 -4.90 19.35
C THR A 124 1.63 -5.42 19.60
N LEU A 125 1.27 -5.53 20.88
CA LEU A 125 -0.01 -6.04 21.33
C LEU A 125 -1.13 -5.13 20.90
N ARG A 126 -1.81 -4.78 20.27
CA ARG A 126 -2.85 -3.83 19.80
C ARG A 126 -2.40 -3.01 18.59
N THR A 127 -1.49 -3.59 17.81
CA THR A 127 -1.07 -2.94 16.57
C THR A 127 -2.24 -2.80 15.58
N ASP A 128 -2.30 -1.68 14.91
CA ASP A 128 -3.12 -1.45 13.72
C ASP A 128 -2.48 -2.05 12.44
N GLY A 129 -1.19 -2.41 12.51
CA GLY A 129 -0.42 -2.85 11.35
C GLY A 129 -0.91 -4.15 10.72
N LYS A 130 -1.46 -5.09 11.51
CA LYS A 130 -1.93 -6.37 10.97
C LYS A 130 -3.14 -6.20 10.05
N GLU A 131 -4.17 -5.50 10.53
CA GLU A 131 -5.39 -5.26 9.75
C GLU A 131 -5.09 -4.38 8.54
N ASN A 132 -4.26 -3.35 8.70
CA ASN A 132 -3.84 -2.49 7.60
C ASN A 132 -3.12 -3.29 6.51
N LEU A 133 -2.21 -4.18 6.87
CA LEU A 133 -1.48 -5.02 5.93
C LEU A 133 -2.38 -6.04 5.24
N ILE A 134 -3.13 -6.83 6.03
CA ILE A 134 -3.99 -7.91 5.53
C ILE A 134 -5.01 -7.35 4.54
N THR A 135 -5.72 -6.29 4.93
CA THR A 135 -6.75 -5.69 4.09
C THR A 135 -6.16 -5.04 2.83
N SER A 136 -4.98 -4.40 2.93
CA SER A 136 -4.28 -3.86 1.75
C SER A 136 -3.94 -4.94 0.73
N ILE A 137 -3.46 -6.10 1.18
CA ILE A 137 -3.15 -7.23 0.31
C ILE A 137 -4.43 -7.78 -0.34
N GLU A 138 -5.50 -7.93 0.44
CA GLU A 138 -6.78 -8.41 -0.07
C GLU A 138 -7.34 -7.49 -1.16
N ILE A 139 -7.30 -6.17 -0.95
CA ILE A 139 -7.72 -5.18 -1.96
C ILE A 139 -6.80 -5.21 -3.18
N ALA A 140 -5.49 -5.32 -2.99
CA ALA A 140 -4.52 -5.37 -4.08
C ALA A 140 -4.68 -6.61 -4.98
N ALA A 141 -5.15 -7.73 -4.40
CA ALA A 141 -5.40 -8.98 -5.10
C ALA A 141 -6.81 -9.07 -5.72
N ALA A 142 -7.74 -8.19 -5.32
CA ALA A 142 -9.14 -8.30 -5.68
C ALA A 142 -9.39 -7.93 -7.15
N LYS A 143 -10.13 -8.78 -7.85
CA LYS A 143 -10.51 -8.58 -9.25
C LYS A 143 -12.02 -8.66 -9.42
N ARG A 144 -12.52 -7.90 -10.38
CA ARG A 144 -13.89 -8.02 -10.87
C ARG A 144 -14.08 -9.32 -11.66
N PRO A 145 -15.32 -9.74 -11.94
CA PRO A 145 -15.59 -10.93 -12.74
C PRO A 145 -14.97 -10.91 -14.15
N ASP A 146 -14.71 -9.73 -14.69
CA ASP A 146 -14.06 -9.52 -15.99
C ASP A 146 -12.51 -9.58 -15.92
N GLY A 147 -11.95 -9.82 -14.72
CA GLY A 147 -10.51 -9.91 -14.48
C GLY A 147 -9.84 -8.57 -14.20
N THR A 148 -10.54 -7.45 -14.30
CA THR A 148 -9.98 -6.12 -14.00
C THR A 148 -9.89 -5.88 -12.49
N ALA A 149 -8.96 -5.03 -12.07
CA ALA A 149 -8.85 -4.65 -10.65
C ALA A 149 -10.07 -3.80 -10.23
N PHE A 150 -10.50 -3.95 -8.98
CA PHE A 150 -11.57 -3.09 -8.43
C PHE A 150 -11.13 -1.63 -8.34
N VAL A 151 -9.87 -1.37 -7.97
CA VAL A 151 -9.34 -0.01 -7.78
C VAL A 151 -7.97 0.10 -8.45
N PRO A 152 -7.92 0.40 -9.76
CA PRO A 152 -6.66 0.58 -10.49
C PRO A 152 -6.09 1.99 -10.27
N GLU A 153 -5.79 2.33 -9.03
CA GLU A 153 -5.31 3.66 -8.64
C GLU A 153 -4.21 3.57 -7.57
N VAL A 154 -3.48 4.68 -7.37
CA VAL A 154 -2.66 4.86 -6.18
C VAL A 154 -3.55 5.27 -5.02
N CYS A 155 -3.53 4.48 -3.94
CA CYS A 155 -4.40 4.64 -2.79
C CYS A 155 -3.63 4.60 -1.48
N ILE A 156 -4.22 5.12 -0.43
CA ILE A 156 -3.83 4.86 0.96
C ILE A 156 -4.95 4.03 1.59
N PHE A 157 -4.57 2.89 2.18
CA PHE A 157 -5.45 2.16 3.07
C PHE A 157 -4.98 2.35 4.50
N PHE A 158 -5.88 2.82 5.35
CA PHE A 158 -5.59 2.97 6.77
C PHE A 158 -6.84 2.79 7.60
N GLU A 159 -6.71 2.11 8.72
CA GLU A 159 -7.81 1.72 9.60
C GLU A 159 -8.84 0.85 8.85
N ASN A 160 -9.86 1.44 8.29
CA ASN A 160 -10.92 0.72 7.56
C ASN A 160 -11.32 1.41 6.25
N GLU A 161 -10.57 2.41 5.81
CA GLU A 161 -10.90 3.18 4.60
C GLU A 161 -9.78 3.11 3.56
N LEU A 162 -10.17 2.82 2.31
CA LEU A 162 -9.32 2.99 1.14
C LEU A 162 -9.58 4.38 0.56
N MET A 163 -8.56 5.22 0.60
CA MET A 163 -8.64 6.60 0.19
C MET A 163 -7.78 6.84 -1.06
N ARG A 164 -8.22 7.71 -1.97
CA ARG A 164 -7.42 8.09 -3.14
C ARG A 164 -6.14 8.80 -2.71
N GLY A 165 -4.99 8.37 -3.23
CA GLY A 165 -3.67 8.82 -2.78
C GLY A 165 -3.47 10.33 -2.83
N ASN A 166 -3.85 10.98 -3.92
CA ASN A 166 -3.72 12.44 -4.08
C ASN A 166 -4.86 13.25 -3.46
N ARG A 167 -5.73 12.63 -2.68
CA ARG A 167 -6.85 13.30 -1.96
C ARG A 167 -6.80 13.05 -0.45
N THR A 168 -5.74 12.42 0.02
CA THR A 168 -5.58 11.98 1.40
C THR A 168 -4.53 12.83 2.11
N THR A 169 -4.77 13.13 3.38
CA THR A 169 -3.82 13.84 4.25
C THR A 169 -3.76 13.17 5.61
N LYS A 170 -2.58 13.25 6.26
CA LYS A 170 -2.42 12.84 7.65
C LYS A 170 -3.02 13.89 8.57
N ILE A 171 -3.88 13.47 9.49
CA ILE A 171 -4.60 14.35 10.41
C ILE A 171 -4.25 14.12 11.88
N ASN A 172 -3.71 12.95 12.20
CA ASN A 172 -3.32 12.58 13.55
C ASN A 172 -1.96 11.89 13.57
N ALA A 173 -1.14 12.21 14.57
CA ALA A 173 0.13 11.55 14.83
C ALA A 173 0.01 10.41 15.86
N GLU A 174 -1.00 10.44 16.73
CA GLU A 174 -1.13 9.55 17.90
C GLU A 174 -2.31 8.58 17.82
N ASN A 175 -3.30 8.84 16.97
CA ASN A 175 -4.49 8.01 16.85
C ASN A 175 -4.41 7.06 15.65
N PHE A 176 -5.13 5.94 15.70
CA PHE A 176 -5.21 5.00 14.59
C PHE A 176 -5.91 5.59 13.36
N ASN A 177 -6.90 6.49 13.55
CA ASN A 177 -7.51 7.26 12.45
C ASN A 177 -6.58 8.38 11.96
N ALA A 178 -5.39 8.00 11.50
CA ALA A 178 -4.32 8.92 11.16
C ALA A 178 -4.52 9.67 9.85
N PHE A 179 -5.32 9.14 8.93
CA PHE A 179 -5.51 9.70 7.58
C PHE A 179 -6.97 10.01 7.27
N ARG A 180 -7.18 11.02 6.41
CA ARG A 180 -8.51 11.40 5.95
C ARG A 180 -8.49 12.01 4.55
N SER A 181 -9.53 11.71 3.78
CA SER A 181 -9.86 12.37 2.52
C SER A 181 -11.07 13.29 2.73
N PHE A 182 -10.83 14.61 2.76
CA PHE A 182 -11.91 15.58 3.08
C PHE A 182 -12.84 15.86 1.91
N ASN A 183 -12.29 15.88 0.70
CA ASN A 183 -12.98 16.34 -0.50
C ASN A 183 -13.29 15.22 -1.49
N TYR A 184 -13.07 13.98 -1.11
CA TYR A 184 -13.35 12.83 -1.95
C TYR A 184 -13.78 11.64 -1.09
N PRO A 185 -14.86 10.96 -1.43
CA PRO A 185 -15.32 9.81 -0.65
C PRO A 185 -14.33 8.64 -0.73
N ALA A 186 -14.33 7.79 0.29
CA ALA A 186 -13.53 6.58 0.31
C ALA A 186 -13.85 5.70 -0.90
N LEU A 187 -12.81 5.12 -1.52
CA LEU A 187 -12.92 4.19 -2.65
C LEU A 187 -13.42 2.82 -2.23
N ALA A 188 -13.11 2.43 -1.00
CA ALA A 188 -13.65 1.24 -0.37
C ALA A 188 -13.67 1.41 1.16
N LYS A 189 -14.54 0.64 1.82
CA LYS A 189 -14.58 0.51 3.27
C LYS A 189 -14.49 -0.96 3.66
N ALA A 190 -13.56 -1.26 4.55
CA ALA A 190 -13.39 -2.57 5.13
C ALA A 190 -14.32 -2.72 6.36
N GLY A 191 -15.00 -3.83 6.45
CA GLY A 191 -15.81 -4.27 7.55
C GLY A 191 -15.78 -5.80 7.55
N ILE A 192 -16.89 -6.47 7.80
CA ILE A 192 -17.00 -7.93 7.60
C ILE A 192 -16.70 -8.28 6.14
N HIS A 193 -17.09 -7.40 5.23
CA HIS A 193 -16.79 -7.47 3.80
C HIS A 193 -16.23 -6.13 3.34
N ILE A 194 -15.34 -6.16 2.36
CA ILE A 194 -14.84 -4.94 1.69
C ILE A 194 -15.91 -4.47 0.71
N ARG A 195 -16.39 -3.25 0.93
CA ARG A 195 -17.39 -2.60 0.06
C ARG A 195 -16.72 -1.55 -0.79
N TYR A 196 -16.66 -1.79 -2.08
CA TYR A 196 -16.12 -0.86 -3.07
C TYR A 196 -17.17 0.18 -3.47
N ASN A 197 -16.75 1.42 -3.63
CA ASN A 197 -17.59 2.50 -4.12
C ASN A 197 -17.40 2.63 -5.64
N GLU A 198 -18.20 1.94 -6.40
CA GLU A 198 -18.11 1.87 -7.86
C GLU A 198 -18.26 3.23 -8.56
N HIS A 199 -18.93 4.19 -7.93
CA HIS A 199 -19.11 5.52 -8.49
C HIS A 199 -17.89 6.43 -8.33
N THR A 200 -16.96 6.07 -7.45
CA THR A 200 -15.77 6.89 -7.15
C THR A 200 -14.49 6.34 -7.77
N VAL A 201 -14.45 5.07 -8.12
CA VAL A 201 -13.35 4.49 -8.90
C VAL A 201 -13.49 5.03 -10.32
N SER A 202 -12.81 6.13 -10.61
CA SER A 202 -13.09 6.87 -11.82
C SER A 202 -12.16 6.48 -12.97
N TYR A 203 -12.74 6.64 -14.13
CA TYR A 203 -12.10 6.57 -15.46
C TYR A 203 -11.00 7.62 -15.71
N THR A 204 -10.52 8.33 -14.71
CA THR A 204 -9.49 9.36 -14.87
C THR A 204 -8.20 8.84 -15.49
N HIS A 205 -7.91 7.57 -15.34
CA HIS A 205 -6.73 6.95 -15.95
C HIS A 205 -6.91 6.59 -17.42
N LEU A 206 -8.13 6.36 -17.88
CA LEU A 206 -8.41 6.08 -19.30
C LEU A 206 -8.30 7.32 -20.21
N ARG A 207 -8.42 8.53 -19.65
CA ARG A 207 -8.30 9.78 -20.42
C ARG A 207 -6.87 10.28 -20.58
N ALA A 208 -5.93 9.83 -19.77
CA ALA A 208 -4.52 10.14 -19.94
C ALA A 208 -3.90 9.53 -21.21
N HIS A 209 -4.53 8.52 -21.79
CA HIS A 209 -4.14 7.92 -23.06
C HIS A 209 -4.18 8.88 -24.26
N GLU A 210 -4.96 9.95 -24.18
CA GLU A 210 -5.15 10.85 -25.31
C GLU A 210 -4.06 11.92 -25.46
N THR A 211 -3.19 12.08 -24.48
CA THR A 211 -2.20 13.16 -24.50
C THR A 211 -0.79 12.77 -24.93
N GLY A 212 -0.51 11.50 -25.22
CA GLY A 212 0.68 11.03 -25.94
C GLY A 212 2.03 11.66 -25.53
N ARG A 213 2.22 12.00 -24.24
CA ARG A 213 3.47 12.56 -23.75
C ARG A 213 4.05 11.66 -22.68
N ASN A 214 5.04 10.87 -23.10
CA ASN A 214 6.00 10.28 -22.18
C ASN A 214 6.74 11.43 -21.49
N LEU A 215 6.56 11.57 -20.19
CA LEU A 215 7.44 12.39 -19.38
C LEU A 215 8.60 11.50 -18.93
N VAL A 216 9.79 11.95 -19.26
CA VAL A 216 11.09 11.38 -18.91
C VAL A 216 11.31 11.41 -17.40
#